data_1ea0b6c1e463818ce2f48ce8d1deaee1
#
_entry.id   1ea0b6c1e463818ce2f48ce8d1deaee1
#
_cell.length_a   1.000
_cell.length_b   1.000
_cell.length_c   1.000
_cell.angle_alpha   90.00
_cell.angle_beta   90.00
_cell.angle_gamma   90.00
#
_symmetry.space_group_name_H-M   'P 1'
#
loop_
_entity.id
_entity.type
_entity.pdbx_description
1 polymer ?
#
loop_
_entity_poly.entity_id
_entity_poly.type
_entity_poly.pdbx_seq_one_letter_code
_entity_poly.pdbx_strand_id
1 'polypeptide(L)'
;ASQVHHLRLTEVIDDVLIGNALANEADLKAAALAFFCPYPALRVITDQAPSALEAKIAFSEAHLYRGDASDYLIRDTQPRVRYAGQPLPAHDASGHLQRGDVVVVNETYTRYAGELQIVLRELPNDGRRNKIGRLTDEDLTLLPLLKPWRTFMLKQVSH
;
A
#
# COMPACT_ATOMS: atom_id res chain seq x y z
N ALA A 1 -0.88 8.76 13.87
CA ALA A 1 -1.79 8.20 12.85
C ALA A 1 -1.66 6.68 12.75
N SER A 2 -0.45 6.09 12.55
CA SER A 2 -0.27 4.63 12.39
C SER A 2 -0.80 3.81 13.56
N GLN A 3 -0.59 4.25 14.80
CA GLN A 3 -1.14 3.59 15.98
C GLN A 3 -2.68 3.57 15.98
N VAL A 4 -3.32 4.65 15.56
CA VAL A 4 -4.78 4.72 15.44
C VAL A 4 -5.28 3.77 14.34
N HIS A 5 -4.61 3.70 13.19
CA HIS A 5 -4.92 2.71 12.15
C HIS A 5 -4.74 1.29 12.68
N HIS A 6 -3.67 1.03 13.45
CA HIS A 6 -3.45 -0.28 14.05
C HIS A 6 -4.62 -0.68 14.96
N LEU A 7 -4.99 0.18 15.91
CA LEU A 7 -6.10 -0.07 16.83
C LEU A 7 -7.42 -0.32 16.08
N ARG A 8 -7.73 0.49 15.06
CA ARG A 8 -8.96 0.30 14.26
C ARG A 8 -8.97 -1.01 13.48
N LEU A 9 -7.82 -1.42 12.93
CA LEU A 9 -7.72 -2.67 12.17
C LEU A 9 -7.90 -3.92 13.04
N THR A 10 -7.77 -3.80 14.38
CA THR A 10 -8.10 -4.92 15.28
C THR A 10 -9.60 -5.22 15.33
N GLU A 11 -10.45 -4.23 14.95
CA GLU A 11 -11.92 -4.31 14.96
C GLU A 11 -12.52 -4.57 16.37
N VAL A 12 -11.76 -4.28 17.44
CA VAL A 12 -12.19 -4.45 18.83
C VAL A 12 -12.13 -3.15 19.65
N ILE A 13 -11.83 -2.02 19.01
CA ILE A 13 -11.67 -0.71 19.66
C ILE A 13 -12.73 0.25 19.09
N ASP A 14 -13.58 0.75 19.97
CA ASP A 14 -14.62 1.71 19.62
C ASP A 14 -14.15 3.17 19.81
N ASP A 15 -13.29 3.42 20.80
CA ASP A 15 -12.81 4.74 21.17
C ASP A 15 -11.29 4.79 21.31
N VAL A 16 -10.70 5.94 20.97
CA VAL A 16 -9.27 6.21 21.15
C VAL A 16 -9.12 7.51 21.95
N LEU A 17 -8.45 7.44 23.09
CA LEU A 17 -8.12 8.59 23.91
C LEU A 17 -6.65 8.96 23.75
N ILE A 18 -6.38 10.26 23.58
CA ILE A 18 -5.02 10.80 23.59
C ILE A 18 -4.72 11.23 25.02
N GLY A 19 -3.96 10.39 25.74
CA GLY A 19 -3.61 10.62 27.14
C GLY A 19 -2.46 11.61 27.37
N ASN A 20 -1.91 12.20 26.29
CA ASN A 20 -0.80 13.14 26.41
C ASN A 20 -1.29 14.58 26.35
N ALA A 21 -1.09 15.33 27.43
CA ALA A 21 -1.45 16.74 27.53
C ALA A 21 -0.66 17.67 26.58
N LEU A 22 0.40 17.17 25.95
CA LEU A 22 1.27 17.93 25.05
C LEU A 22 1.03 17.66 23.56
N ALA A 23 -0.08 17.01 23.20
CA ALA A 23 -0.40 16.78 21.79
C ALA A 23 -0.67 18.12 21.08
N ASN A 24 0.02 18.37 20.00
CA ASN A 24 -0.19 19.56 19.18
C ASN A 24 -1.38 19.37 18.23
N GLU A 25 -1.83 20.47 17.60
CA GLU A 25 -2.99 20.46 16.70
C GLU A 25 -2.79 19.52 15.51
N ALA A 26 -1.58 19.42 14.97
CA ALA A 26 -1.27 18.54 13.83
C ALA A 26 -1.41 17.06 14.23
N ASP A 27 -0.96 16.68 15.42
CA ASP A 27 -1.12 15.32 15.95
C ASP A 27 -2.58 14.96 16.18
N LEU A 28 -3.37 15.90 16.74
CA LEU A 28 -4.80 15.72 16.94
C LEU A 28 -5.54 15.56 15.61
N LYS A 29 -5.25 16.40 14.63
CA LYS A 29 -5.80 16.27 13.27
C LYS A 29 -5.42 14.93 12.62
N ALA A 30 -4.16 14.54 12.69
CA ALA A 30 -3.69 13.29 12.13
C ALA A 30 -4.35 12.07 12.78
N ALA A 31 -4.55 12.10 14.11
CA ALA A 31 -5.25 11.05 14.84
C ALA A 31 -6.73 10.99 14.46
N ALA A 32 -7.41 12.14 14.40
CA ALA A 32 -8.82 12.22 14.00
C ALA A 32 -9.03 11.73 12.56
N LEU A 33 -8.20 12.17 11.61
CA LEU A 33 -8.24 11.70 10.24
C LEU A 33 -8.03 10.18 10.16
N ALA A 34 -7.09 9.63 10.91
CA ALA A 34 -6.85 8.19 10.94
C ALA A 34 -8.02 7.43 11.57
N PHE A 35 -8.69 8.01 12.57
CA PHE A 35 -9.84 7.38 13.22
C PHE A 35 -11.09 7.39 12.35
N PHE A 36 -11.40 8.51 11.70
CA PHE A 36 -12.60 8.65 10.87
C PHE A 36 -12.41 8.22 9.41
N CYS A 37 -11.17 7.97 8.97
CA CYS A 37 -10.94 7.47 7.62
C CYS A 37 -11.64 6.12 7.42
N PRO A 38 -12.44 5.92 6.37
CA PRO A 38 -13.14 4.68 6.13
C PRO A 38 -12.19 3.49 5.85
N TYR A 39 -10.95 3.79 5.43
CA TYR A 39 -9.95 2.80 5.07
C TYR A 39 -8.61 3.12 5.73
N PRO A 40 -7.84 2.11 6.17
CA PRO A 40 -6.48 2.34 6.63
C PRO A 40 -5.63 2.89 5.49
N ALA A 41 -4.81 3.89 5.79
CA ALA A 41 -3.87 4.48 4.85
C ALA A 41 -2.45 4.05 5.23
N LEU A 42 -1.78 3.35 4.31
CA LEU A 42 -0.40 2.89 4.47
C LEU A 42 0.53 3.88 3.76
N ARG A 43 1.58 4.31 4.44
CA ARG A 43 2.57 5.26 3.92
C ARG A 43 3.65 4.52 3.15
N VAL A 44 3.96 5.05 1.96
CA VAL A 44 4.96 4.51 1.04
C VAL A 44 6.05 5.53 0.83
N ILE A 45 7.28 5.16 1.12
CA ILE A 45 8.48 5.89 0.74
C ILE A 45 8.86 5.44 -0.66
N THR A 46 9.07 6.38 -1.58
CA THR A 46 9.48 6.08 -2.95
C THR A 46 10.96 6.40 -3.11
N ASP A 47 11.76 5.44 -3.54
CA ASP A 47 13.20 5.62 -3.79
C ASP A 47 13.45 6.42 -5.07
N GLN A 48 12.56 6.27 -6.04
CA GLN A 48 12.56 7.01 -7.31
C GLN A 48 11.13 7.48 -7.60
N ALA A 49 11.00 8.55 -8.37
CA ALA A 49 9.70 9.01 -8.80
C ALA A 49 9.04 7.95 -9.71
N PRO A 50 7.90 7.39 -9.32
CA PRO A 50 7.16 6.50 -10.20
C PRO A 50 6.70 7.23 -11.46
N SER A 51 6.46 6.52 -12.55
CA SER A 51 5.82 7.10 -13.72
C SER A 51 4.43 7.66 -13.36
N ALA A 52 3.91 8.58 -14.18
CA ALA A 52 2.60 9.18 -13.92
C ALA A 52 1.48 8.13 -13.78
N LEU A 53 1.55 7.04 -14.56
CA LEU A 53 0.56 5.96 -14.49
C LEU A 53 0.73 5.11 -13.22
N GLU A 54 1.96 4.78 -12.85
CA GLU A 54 2.24 4.05 -11.61
C GLU A 54 1.83 4.83 -10.37
N ALA A 55 2.12 6.14 -10.34
CA ALA A 55 1.68 7.03 -9.26
C ALA A 55 0.14 7.07 -9.18
N LYS A 56 -0.53 7.12 -10.33
CA LYS A 56 -1.99 7.10 -10.41
C LYS A 56 -2.54 5.76 -9.92
N ILE A 57 -1.96 4.64 -10.35
CA ILE A 57 -2.34 3.31 -9.88
C ILE A 57 -2.17 3.19 -8.37
N ALA A 58 -1.03 3.63 -7.83
CA ALA A 58 -0.71 3.40 -6.43
C ALA A 58 -1.38 4.38 -5.45
N PHE A 59 -1.50 5.67 -5.81
CA PHE A 59 -1.80 6.71 -4.83
C PHE A 59 -3.11 7.47 -5.07
N SER A 60 -3.78 7.28 -6.20
CA SER A 60 -4.98 8.08 -6.51
C SER A 60 -6.28 7.47 -6.03
N GLU A 61 -6.29 6.20 -5.65
CA GLU A 61 -7.50 5.44 -5.38
C GLU A 61 -7.34 4.49 -4.20
N ALA A 62 -8.48 4.05 -3.67
CA ALA A 62 -8.52 2.98 -2.69
C ALA A 62 -8.34 1.61 -3.36
N HIS A 63 -7.63 0.72 -2.71
CA HIS A 63 -7.30 -0.61 -3.16
C HIS A 63 -8.13 -1.66 -2.47
N LEU A 64 -8.55 -2.67 -3.20
CA LEU A 64 -9.24 -3.83 -2.63
C LEU A 64 -8.26 -5.00 -2.48
N TYR A 65 -8.02 -5.45 -1.25
CA TYR A 65 -7.29 -6.68 -1.02
C TYR A 65 -8.08 -7.86 -1.60
N ARG A 66 -7.61 -8.41 -2.69
CA ARG A 66 -8.28 -9.51 -3.39
C ARG A 66 -8.39 -10.76 -2.50
N GLY A 67 -9.55 -11.43 -2.55
CA GLY A 67 -9.89 -12.53 -1.64
C GLY A 67 -9.14 -13.85 -1.84
N ASP A 68 -8.45 -14.03 -2.99
CA ASP A 68 -7.52 -15.15 -3.17
C ASP A 68 -6.21 -14.84 -2.43
N ALA A 69 -6.24 -14.95 -1.12
CA ALA A 69 -5.10 -14.65 -0.26
C ALA A 69 -3.87 -15.48 -0.65
N SER A 70 -2.71 -14.83 -0.58
CA SER A 70 -1.41 -15.45 -0.81
C SER A 70 -0.51 -15.13 0.38
N ASP A 71 0.33 -16.08 0.77
CA ASP A 71 1.36 -15.86 1.78
C ASP A 71 2.43 -14.85 1.35
N TYR A 72 2.53 -14.56 0.05
CA TYR A 72 3.59 -13.76 -0.53
C TYR A 72 3.17 -12.35 -0.90
N LEU A 73 1.89 -12.15 -1.29
CA LEU A 73 1.43 -10.89 -1.88
C LEU A 73 0.02 -10.52 -1.45
N ILE A 74 -0.18 -9.26 -1.08
CA ILE A 74 -1.48 -8.59 -1.18
C ILE A 74 -1.63 -8.14 -2.61
N ARG A 75 -2.80 -8.34 -3.22
CA ARG A 75 -3.05 -8.04 -4.63
C ARG A 75 -4.31 -7.22 -4.79
N ASP A 76 -4.23 -6.14 -5.60
CA ASP A 76 -5.40 -5.44 -6.12
C ASP A 76 -5.39 -5.54 -7.65
N THR A 77 -6.41 -6.17 -8.20
CA THR A 77 -6.55 -6.40 -9.64
C THR A 77 -7.40 -5.35 -10.35
N GLN A 78 -8.04 -4.44 -9.62
CA GLN A 78 -8.90 -3.42 -10.22
C GLN A 78 -8.15 -2.45 -11.13
N PRO A 79 -6.93 -1.97 -10.77
CA PRO A 79 -6.18 -1.07 -11.65
C PRO A 79 -5.85 -1.70 -13.00
N ARG A 80 -5.60 -3.01 -13.05
CA ARG A 80 -5.36 -3.75 -14.29
C ARG A 80 -6.53 -3.60 -15.29
N VAL A 81 -7.76 -3.62 -14.81
CA VAL A 81 -8.94 -3.45 -15.66
C VAL A 81 -9.14 -1.99 -16.02
N ARG A 82 -8.98 -1.10 -15.06
CA ARG A 82 -9.22 0.34 -15.21
C ARG A 82 -8.23 1.02 -16.15
N TYR A 83 -6.97 0.59 -16.12
CA TYR A 83 -5.88 1.15 -16.93
C TYR A 83 -5.44 0.22 -18.05
N ALA A 84 -6.29 -0.71 -18.46
CA ALA A 84 -5.98 -1.66 -19.54
C ALA A 84 -5.53 -0.94 -20.81
N GLY A 85 -4.46 -1.46 -21.44
CA GLY A 85 -3.92 -0.92 -22.69
C GLY A 85 -3.05 0.33 -22.54
N GLN A 86 -2.85 0.86 -21.33
CA GLN A 86 -1.89 1.93 -21.12
C GLN A 86 -0.48 1.35 -20.96
N PRO A 87 0.57 2.01 -21.50
CA PRO A 87 1.93 1.48 -21.46
C PRO A 87 2.49 1.49 -20.03
N LEU A 88 3.01 0.37 -19.60
CA LEU A 88 3.70 0.16 -18.33
C LEU A 88 5.05 -0.53 -18.61
N PRO A 89 6.04 0.20 -19.17
CA PRO A 89 7.33 -0.38 -19.49
C PRO A 89 8.05 -0.91 -18.26
N ALA A 90 8.77 -2.00 -18.40
CA ALA A 90 9.63 -2.52 -17.36
C ALA A 90 10.80 -1.54 -17.13
N HIS A 91 11.04 -1.15 -15.90
CA HIS A 91 12.13 -0.23 -15.54
C HIS A 91 12.89 -0.65 -14.28
N ASP A 92 12.36 -1.56 -13.47
CA ASP A 92 13.03 -2.04 -12.28
C ASP A 92 13.61 -3.44 -12.51
N ALA A 93 14.92 -3.54 -12.30
CA ALA A 93 15.68 -4.77 -12.39
C ALA A 93 16.17 -5.27 -11.03
N SER A 94 15.55 -4.85 -9.93
CA SER A 94 15.90 -5.37 -8.60
C SER A 94 15.72 -6.88 -8.58
N GLY A 95 16.76 -7.63 -8.23
CA GLY A 95 16.73 -9.10 -8.24
C GLY A 95 15.79 -9.72 -7.21
N HIS A 96 15.48 -9.00 -6.14
CA HIS A 96 14.64 -9.45 -5.03
C HIS A 96 13.72 -8.35 -4.54
N LEU A 97 12.50 -8.73 -4.22
CA LEU A 97 11.50 -7.90 -3.56
C LEU A 97 11.41 -8.31 -2.09
N GLN A 98 11.41 -7.33 -1.21
CA GLN A 98 11.35 -7.52 0.24
C GLN A 98 9.96 -7.24 0.80
N ARG A 99 9.71 -7.74 2.01
CA ARG A 99 8.46 -7.46 2.72
C ARG A 99 8.22 -5.96 2.84
N GLY A 100 7.04 -5.52 2.44
CA GLY A 100 6.63 -4.13 2.42
C GLY A 100 6.90 -3.40 1.10
N ASP A 101 7.60 -4.01 0.14
CA ASP A 101 7.75 -3.41 -1.17
C ASP A 101 6.39 -3.30 -1.86
N VAL A 102 6.15 -2.15 -2.47
CA VAL A 102 4.97 -1.86 -3.28
C VAL A 102 5.38 -1.88 -4.73
N VAL A 103 4.70 -2.69 -5.52
CA VAL A 103 5.04 -2.92 -6.92
C VAL A 103 3.83 -2.83 -7.83
N VAL A 104 4.03 -2.42 -9.07
CA VAL A 104 3.05 -2.54 -10.15
C VAL A 104 3.57 -3.56 -11.17
N VAL A 105 2.71 -4.47 -11.57
CA VAL A 105 3.02 -5.45 -12.61
C VAL A 105 3.11 -4.72 -13.94
N ASN A 106 4.25 -4.86 -14.64
CA ASN A 106 4.51 -4.18 -15.90
C ASN A 106 3.99 -4.96 -17.13
N GLU A 107 4.14 -4.36 -18.32
CA GLU A 107 3.60 -4.91 -19.58
C GLU A 107 4.24 -6.22 -20.03
N THR A 108 5.41 -6.59 -19.50
CA THR A 108 6.05 -7.88 -19.82
C THR A 108 5.25 -9.06 -19.29
N TYR A 109 4.39 -8.83 -18.30
CA TYR A 109 3.43 -9.80 -17.80
C TYR A 109 2.01 -9.42 -18.23
N THR A 110 1.78 -9.43 -19.53
CA THR A 110 0.61 -8.91 -20.23
C THR A 110 -0.73 -9.18 -19.52
N ARG A 111 -0.93 -10.41 -19.03
CA ARG A 111 -2.18 -10.81 -18.36
C ARG A 111 -2.44 -10.07 -17.06
N TYR A 112 -1.41 -9.61 -16.37
CA TYR A 112 -1.48 -8.99 -15.06
C TYR A 112 -0.99 -7.54 -15.04
N ALA A 113 -0.64 -6.98 -16.20
CA ALA A 113 -0.16 -5.61 -16.33
C ALA A 113 -1.13 -4.62 -15.67
N GLY A 114 -0.59 -3.74 -14.84
CA GLY A 114 -1.36 -2.77 -14.04
C GLY A 114 -1.85 -3.28 -12.68
N GLU A 115 -1.65 -4.56 -12.33
CA GLU A 115 -2.00 -5.05 -11.00
C GLU A 115 -1.08 -4.43 -9.94
N LEU A 116 -1.66 -3.87 -8.87
CA LEU A 116 -0.90 -3.42 -7.71
C LEU A 116 -0.67 -4.59 -6.76
N GLN A 117 0.56 -4.70 -6.24
CA GLN A 117 0.91 -5.72 -5.26
C GLN A 117 1.71 -5.12 -4.11
N ILE A 118 1.51 -5.65 -2.88
CA ILE A 118 2.35 -5.39 -1.71
C ILE A 118 2.98 -6.71 -1.29
N VAL A 119 4.28 -6.72 -1.12
CA VAL A 119 5.05 -7.91 -0.80
C VAL A 119 4.93 -8.25 0.69
N LEU A 120 4.51 -9.47 1.02
CA LEU A 120 4.41 -9.99 2.39
C LEU A 120 5.63 -10.79 2.81
N ARG A 121 6.23 -11.51 1.88
CA ARG A 121 7.47 -12.30 2.08
C ARG A 121 8.40 -12.08 0.91
N GLU A 122 9.68 -12.11 1.17
CA GLU A 122 10.70 -11.98 0.14
C GLU A 122 10.46 -12.95 -1.03
N LEU A 123 10.60 -12.43 -2.24
CA LEU A 123 10.48 -13.20 -3.48
C LEU A 123 11.40 -12.64 -4.56
N PRO A 124 11.85 -13.49 -5.51
CA PRO A 124 12.61 -13.01 -6.65
C PRO A 124 11.76 -12.06 -7.51
N ASN A 125 12.38 -11.01 -8.04
CA ASN A 125 11.80 -10.20 -9.09
C ASN A 125 12.33 -10.68 -10.44
N ASP A 126 11.46 -11.27 -11.22
CA ASP A 126 11.75 -11.79 -12.57
C ASP A 126 11.68 -10.71 -13.67
N GLY A 127 11.71 -9.42 -13.26
CA GLY A 127 11.61 -8.27 -14.17
C GLY A 127 10.18 -7.93 -14.60
N ARG A 128 9.17 -8.64 -14.10
CA ARG A 128 7.76 -8.40 -14.42
C ARG A 128 7.06 -7.42 -13.50
N ARG A 129 7.78 -6.90 -12.51
CA ARG A 129 7.27 -5.97 -11.50
C ARG A 129 8.17 -4.76 -11.40
N ASN A 130 7.57 -3.60 -11.48
CA ASN A 130 8.23 -2.34 -11.21
C ASN A 130 8.04 -2.00 -9.74
N LYS A 131 9.13 -1.89 -8.98
CA LYS A 131 9.07 -1.41 -7.61
C LYS A 131 8.82 0.09 -7.62
N ILE A 132 7.77 0.51 -6.93
CA ILE A 132 7.39 1.91 -6.78
C ILE A 132 7.99 2.52 -5.52
N GLY A 133 8.09 1.71 -4.47
CA GLY A 133 8.57 2.14 -3.17
C GLY A 133 8.38 1.06 -2.13
N ARG A 134 8.47 1.46 -0.86
CA ARG A 134 8.33 0.57 0.28
C ARG A 134 7.48 1.21 1.38
N LEU A 135 6.69 0.42 2.06
CA LEU A 135 5.98 0.87 3.26
C LEU A 135 6.97 1.36 4.33
N THR A 136 6.57 2.37 5.08
CA THR A 136 7.35 2.79 6.26
C THR A 136 7.43 1.65 7.29
N ASP A 137 8.47 1.63 8.11
CA ASP A 137 8.69 0.57 9.09
C ASP A 137 7.51 0.47 10.09
N GLU A 138 6.92 1.60 10.46
CA GLU A 138 5.73 1.60 11.33
C GLU A 138 4.53 0.95 10.64
N ASP A 139 4.34 1.19 9.35
CA ASP A 139 3.17 0.68 8.61
C ASP A 139 3.36 -0.79 8.19
N LEU A 140 4.59 -1.33 8.21
CA LEU A 140 4.84 -2.77 8.08
C LEU A 140 4.12 -3.58 9.16
N THR A 141 3.90 -2.98 10.35
CA THR A 141 3.17 -3.62 11.45
C THR A 141 1.67 -3.78 11.15
N LEU A 142 1.13 -3.03 10.19
CA LEU A 142 -0.27 -3.10 9.79
C LEU A 142 -0.57 -4.24 8.82
N LEU A 143 0.44 -4.74 8.09
CA LEU A 143 0.25 -5.78 7.07
C LEU A 143 -0.46 -7.04 7.59
N PRO A 144 -0.13 -7.60 8.78
CA PRO A 144 -0.81 -8.78 9.30
C PRO A 144 -2.29 -8.54 9.68
N LEU A 145 -2.69 -7.26 9.85
CA LEU A 145 -4.04 -6.86 10.22
C LEU A 145 -4.94 -6.61 9.00
N LEU A 146 -4.34 -6.44 7.82
CA LEU A 146 -5.11 -6.32 6.59
C LEU A 146 -5.75 -7.67 6.26
N LYS A 147 -7.05 -7.64 6.00
CA LYS A 147 -7.83 -8.84 5.70
C LYS A 147 -8.27 -8.85 4.23
N PRO A 148 -8.37 -10.04 3.60
CA PRO A 148 -8.98 -10.16 2.28
C PRO A 148 -10.37 -9.51 2.23
N TRP A 149 -10.70 -8.94 1.08
CA TRP A 149 -11.95 -8.20 0.82
C TRP A 149 -12.09 -6.88 1.58
N ARG A 150 -11.03 -6.42 2.29
CA ARG A 150 -11.00 -5.10 2.89
C ARG A 150 -10.28 -4.10 2.00
N THR A 151 -10.72 -2.87 2.09
CA THR A 151 -10.16 -1.76 1.33
C THR A 151 -9.08 -1.06 2.15
N PHE A 152 -8.03 -0.62 1.48
CA PHE A 152 -6.94 0.20 2.04
C PHE A 152 -6.53 1.29 1.06
N MET A 153 -5.75 2.25 1.52
CA MET A 153 -5.15 3.29 0.68
C MET A 153 -3.64 3.29 0.83
N LEU A 154 -2.96 3.73 -0.22
CA LEU A 154 -1.54 4.06 -0.16
C LEU A 154 -1.37 5.57 -0.20
N LYS A 155 -0.42 6.09 0.59
CA LYS A 155 -0.05 7.51 0.61
C LYS A 155 1.44 7.64 0.42
N GLN A 156 1.83 8.36 -0.60
CA GLN A 156 3.23 8.71 -0.79
C GLN A 156 3.69 9.66 0.32
N VAL A 157 4.85 9.39 0.89
CA VAL A 157 5.51 10.26 1.87
C VAL A 157 6.96 10.48 1.44
N SER A 158 7.47 11.66 1.74
CA SER A 158 8.89 11.97 1.56
C SER A 158 9.70 11.38 2.72
N HIS A 159 10.96 11.08 2.45
CA HIS A 159 11.95 10.77 3.49
C HIS A 159 12.12 11.92 4.45
#